data_12021bf82bd7256b1523cc7a6db2999c
#
_entry.id   12021bf82bd7256b1523cc7a6db2999c
#
_cell.length_a   1.000
_cell.length_b   1.000
_cell.length_c   1.000
_cell.angle_alpha   90.00
_cell.angle_beta   90.00
_cell.angle_gamma   90.00
#
_symmetry.space_group_name_H-M   'P 1'
#
loop_
_entity.id
_entity.type
_entity.pdbx_description
1 polymer ?
#
loop_
_entity_poly.entity_id
_entity_poly.type
_entity_poly.pdbx_seq_one_letter_code
_entity_poly.pdbx_strand_id
1 'polypeptide(L)'
;MGLLAVSRDSGDTLLACRAGDRFIPGSNQKLYTLGAFLLEEGPAARSATRVAARGKVKRSRRPDGTTEVALRGDLVLHPCGMPDIVPLLAPGSRGLLDSLAALLWTGGLRRFEGTLWIDRGLFADEAPPPGWAHDDFGYSFGAPLNPLLANGNAVLVTAREEGGRVSLSFEPSGSSLDLRDAGILVGPPGESGWLIPRWIFGTRTLELTGLVPRGGTVRRGVAVSDPDSAAAAWFLAALRREGVDVKKAAVAMLPAGRGSGGRGEKPRNRPPATGTIAFGDPPAVEGWSAV
;
A
#
# COMPACT_ATOMS: atom_id res chain seq x y z
N MET A 1 12.83 17.36 -27.61
CA MET A 1 11.88 16.26 -27.93
C MET A 1 12.50 15.41 -29.02
N GLY A 2 12.50 14.08 -28.90
CA GLY A 2 12.85 13.13 -29.95
C GLY A 2 11.58 12.41 -30.41
N LEU A 3 11.51 12.05 -31.67
CA LEU A 3 10.39 11.31 -32.24
C LEU A 3 10.90 10.30 -33.26
N LEU A 4 10.36 9.09 -33.19
CA LEU A 4 10.55 8.03 -34.17
C LEU A 4 9.20 7.36 -34.44
N ALA A 5 8.79 7.32 -35.69
CA ALA A 5 7.63 6.54 -36.13
C ALA A 5 8.09 5.50 -37.15
N VAL A 6 7.73 4.25 -36.90
CA VAL A 6 8.13 3.11 -37.74
C VAL A 6 6.87 2.35 -38.12
N SER A 7 6.78 1.94 -39.38
CA SER A 7 5.72 1.04 -39.85
C SER A 7 5.89 -0.32 -39.15
N ARG A 8 4.82 -0.82 -38.54
CA ARG A 8 4.82 -2.13 -37.89
C ARG A 8 4.96 -3.28 -38.92
N ASP A 9 4.40 -3.08 -40.09
CA ASP A 9 4.30 -4.14 -41.09
C ASP A 9 5.58 -4.28 -41.91
N SER A 10 6.18 -3.13 -42.32
CA SER A 10 7.38 -3.13 -43.17
C SER A 10 8.68 -2.84 -42.41
N GLY A 11 8.61 -2.29 -41.21
CA GLY A 11 9.80 -1.83 -40.48
C GLY A 11 10.35 -0.47 -40.97
N ASP A 12 9.72 0.14 -41.98
CA ASP A 12 10.20 1.39 -42.54
C ASP A 12 10.04 2.56 -41.57
N THR A 13 11.03 3.42 -41.53
CA THR A 13 10.97 4.67 -40.78
C THR A 13 10.11 5.71 -41.53
N LEU A 14 8.94 6.01 -40.96
CA LEU A 14 8.00 6.97 -41.51
C LEU A 14 8.37 8.40 -41.10
N LEU A 15 8.92 8.58 -39.90
CA LEU A 15 9.33 9.88 -39.38
C LEU A 15 10.45 9.70 -38.36
N ALA A 16 11.49 10.52 -38.46
CA ALA A 16 12.54 10.57 -37.47
C ALA A 16 12.95 12.02 -37.20
N CYS A 17 12.93 12.40 -35.89
CA CYS A 17 13.42 13.69 -35.43
C CYS A 17 14.23 13.45 -34.18
N ARG A 18 15.54 13.71 -34.24
CA ARG A 18 16.46 13.45 -33.11
C ARG A 18 16.31 12.07 -32.49
N ALA A 19 16.00 11.06 -33.31
CA ALA A 19 15.68 9.71 -32.85
C ALA A 19 16.89 8.97 -32.26
N GLY A 20 18.12 9.37 -32.63
CA GLY A 20 19.37 8.83 -32.09
C GLY A 20 19.89 9.55 -30.85
N ASP A 21 19.27 10.63 -30.43
CA ASP A 21 19.71 11.38 -29.26
C ASP A 21 19.32 10.65 -27.96
N ARG A 22 20.10 10.91 -26.90
CA ARG A 22 19.79 10.38 -25.56
C ARG A 22 18.82 11.31 -24.85
N PHE A 23 17.77 10.74 -24.29
CA PHE A 23 16.78 11.42 -23.48
C PHE A 23 16.63 10.72 -22.13
N ILE A 24 16.23 11.47 -21.08
CA ILE A 24 15.84 10.89 -19.82
C ILE A 24 14.49 10.20 -20.04
N PRO A 25 14.41 8.87 -19.84
CA PRO A 25 13.21 8.09 -20.19
C PRO A 25 11.99 8.40 -19.32
N GLY A 26 12.20 8.96 -18.12
CA GLY A 26 11.11 9.16 -17.17
C GLY A 26 10.33 7.85 -16.93
N SER A 27 9.00 7.92 -16.95
CA SER A 27 8.13 6.75 -16.79
C SER A 27 8.22 5.71 -17.90
N ASN A 28 8.85 6.00 -19.04
CA ASN A 28 9.10 5.00 -20.08
C ASN A 28 10.04 3.90 -19.58
N GLN A 29 10.83 4.14 -18.53
CA GLN A 29 11.63 3.12 -17.87
C GLN A 29 10.78 1.94 -17.37
N LYS A 30 9.51 2.16 -17.03
CA LYS A 30 8.58 1.10 -16.62
C LYS A 30 8.35 0.05 -17.69
N LEU A 31 8.42 0.42 -18.98
CA LEU A 31 8.27 -0.53 -20.10
C LEU A 31 9.40 -1.55 -20.10
N TYR A 32 10.63 -1.13 -19.80
CA TYR A 32 11.78 -2.04 -19.69
C TYR A 32 11.66 -2.97 -18.50
N THR A 33 11.31 -2.41 -17.33
CA THR A 33 11.13 -3.19 -16.09
C THR A 33 10.01 -4.22 -16.24
N LEU A 34 8.85 -3.82 -16.78
CA LEU A 34 7.73 -4.72 -17.00
C LEU A 34 8.02 -5.75 -18.09
N GLY A 35 8.71 -5.34 -19.16
CA GLY A 35 9.14 -6.24 -20.21
C GLY A 35 10.10 -7.32 -19.69
N ALA A 36 11.09 -6.95 -18.90
CA ALA A 36 12.01 -7.89 -18.26
C ALA A 36 11.24 -8.86 -17.34
N PHE A 37 10.34 -8.36 -16.51
CA PHE A 37 9.50 -9.19 -15.64
C PHE A 37 8.67 -10.20 -16.45
N LEU A 38 8.03 -9.76 -17.52
CA LEU A 38 7.22 -10.65 -18.37
C LEU A 38 8.06 -11.71 -19.10
N LEU A 39 9.30 -11.39 -19.46
CA LEU A 39 10.22 -12.36 -20.08
C LEU A 39 10.74 -13.40 -19.08
N GLU A 40 11.01 -12.99 -17.84
CA GLU A 40 11.54 -13.86 -16.79
C GLU A 40 10.44 -14.74 -16.15
N GLU A 41 9.33 -14.12 -15.74
CA GLU A 41 8.29 -14.76 -14.92
C GLU A 41 7.07 -15.19 -15.74
N GLY A 42 6.90 -14.62 -16.93
CA GLY A 42 5.76 -14.86 -17.80
C GLY A 42 4.47 -14.14 -17.36
N PRO A 43 3.46 -14.11 -18.27
CA PRO A 43 2.21 -13.38 -18.03
C PRO A 43 1.30 -14.07 -16.99
N ALA A 44 1.58 -15.32 -16.66
CA ALA A 44 0.83 -16.08 -15.66
C ALA A 44 1.44 -16.03 -14.26
N ALA A 45 2.48 -15.23 -14.05
CA ALA A 45 3.11 -15.07 -12.75
C ALA A 45 2.10 -14.73 -11.66
N ARG A 46 2.27 -15.34 -10.49
CA ARG A 46 1.42 -15.11 -9.30
C ARG A 46 2.30 -14.89 -8.11
N SER A 47 1.94 -13.90 -7.30
CA SER A 47 2.52 -13.70 -5.99
C SER A 47 1.41 -13.51 -4.97
N ALA A 48 1.66 -13.83 -3.71
CA ALA A 48 0.64 -13.75 -2.68
C ALA A 48 1.23 -13.22 -1.37
N THR A 49 0.59 -12.20 -0.82
CA THR A 49 0.79 -11.81 0.58
C THR A 49 0.16 -12.88 1.47
N ARG A 50 0.89 -13.32 2.47
CA ARG A 50 0.47 -14.41 3.38
C ARG A 50 0.33 -13.89 4.80
N VAL A 51 -0.59 -14.51 5.55
CA VAL A 51 -0.71 -14.30 6.99
C VAL A 51 -0.38 -15.61 7.69
N ALA A 52 0.62 -15.58 8.56
CA ALA A 52 0.95 -16.70 9.43
C ALA A 52 0.51 -16.39 10.87
N ALA A 53 0.22 -17.43 11.65
CA ALA A 53 -0.10 -17.30 13.06
C ALA A 53 0.81 -18.19 13.89
N ARG A 54 1.25 -17.69 15.06
CA ARG A 54 2.04 -18.43 16.04
C ARG A 54 1.50 -18.20 17.43
N GLY A 55 1.33 -19.25 18.21
CA GLY A 55 0.89 -19.14 19.60
C GLY A 55 -0.15 -20.16 19.98
N LYS A 56 -0.90 -19.86 21.04
CA LYS A 56 -1.97 -20.73 21.53
C LYS A 56 -3.25 -20.48 20.75
N VAL A 57 -3.76 -21.54 20.13
CA VAL A 57 -5.00 -21.50 19.35
C VAL A 57 -6.05 -22.31 20.09
N LYS A 58 -7.13 -21.65 20.50
CA LYS A 58 -8.31 -22.31 21.04
C LYS A 58 -9.36 -22.39 19.91
N ARG A 59 -9.80 -23.61 19.60
CA ARG A 59 -10.91 -23.87 18.68
C ARG A 59 -12.13 -24.28 19.46
N SER A 60 -13.27 -23.72 19.07
CA SER A 60 -14.58 -24.11 19.60
C SER A 60 -15.54 -24.33 18.44
N ARG A 61 -16.35 -25.38 18.53
CA ARG A 61 -17.36 -25.68 17.52
C ARG A 61 -18.70 -25.12 17.98
N ARG A 62 -19.36 -24.37 17.14
CA ARG A 62 -20.71 -23.85 17.36
C ARG A 62 -21.77 -24.91 17.08
N PRO A 63 -23.00 -24.74 17.60
CA PRO A 63 -24.12 -25.66 17.29
C PRO A 63 -24.44 -25.73 15.78
N ASP A 64 -24.18 -24.68 15.03
CA ASP A 64 -24.35 -24.62 13.58
C ASP A 64 -23.24 -25.33 12.77
N GLY A 65 -22.28 -25.96 13.49
CA GLY A 65 -21.16 -26.70 12.90
C GLY A 65 -19.95 -25.82 12.53
N THR A 66 -20.04 -24.49 12.63
CA THR A 66 -18.91 -23.61 12.35
C THR A 66 -17.83 -23.70 13.42
N THR A 67 -16.57 -23.55 13.01
CA THR A 67 -15.44 -23.51 13.93
C THR A 67 -15.02 -22.07 14.20
N GLU A 68 -14.97 -21.73 15.47
CA GLU A 68 -14.39 -20.46 15.92
C GLU A 68 -12.97 -20.64 16.43
N VAL A 69 -12.13 -19.66 16.11
CA VAL A 69 -10.71 -19.63 16.48
C VAL A 69 -10.44 -18.39 17.32
N ALA A 70 -9.87 -18.61 18.49
CA ALA A 70 -9.27 -17.56 19.29
C ALA A 70 -7.75 -17.76 19.31
N LEU A 71 -7.01 -16.78 18.83
CA LEU A 71 -5.55 -16.76 18.80
C LEU A 71 -5.03 -15.89 19.94
N ARG A 72 -4.16 -16.46 20.76
CA ARG A 72 -3.33 -15.74 21.73
C ARG A 72 -1.87 -15.95 21.34
N GLY A 73 -1.26 -14.92 20.73
CA GLY A 73 0.08 -15.00 20.18
C GLY A 73 0.29 -14.01 19.04
N ASP A 74 1.06 -14.40 18.03
CA ASP A 74 1.46 -13.54 16.94
C ASP A 74 0.67 -13.80 15.66
N LEU A 75 0.31 -12.71 14.93
CA LEU A 75 0.01 -12.73 13.51
C LEU A 75 1.20 -12.11 12.78
N VAL A 76 1.60 -12.71 11.67
CA VAL A 76 2.71 -12.22 10.85
C VAL A 76 2.21 -12.01 9.43
N LEU A 77 2.26 -10.78 8.94
CA LEU A 77 2.06 -10.46 7.54
C LEU A 77 3.37 -10.67 6.79
N HIS A 78 3.37 -11.55 5.80
CA HIS A 78 4.47 -11.80 4.86
C HIS A 78 4.09 -11.20 3.50
N PRO A 79 4.47 -9.96 3.21
CA PRO A 79 4.15 -9.31 1.95
C PRO A 79 4.86 -9.97 0.77
N CYS A 80 4.27 -9.83 -0.41
CA CYS A 80 4.85 -10.30 -1.67
C CYS A 80 5.44 -9.18 -2.54
N GLY A 81 5.41 -7.93 -2.08
CA GLY A 81 5.90 -6.78 -2.84
C GLY A 81 4.91 -6.24 -3.88
N MET A 82 3.74 -6.84 -4.04
CA MET A 82 2.72 -6.30 -4.94
C MET A 82 2.08 -5.03 -4.38
N PRO A 83 1.99 -3.97 -5.19
CA PRO A 83 1.30 -2.76 -4.77
C PRO A 83 -0.22 -2.97 -4.77
N ASP A 84 -0.85 -2.61 -3.66
CA ASP A 84 -2.31 -2.45 -3.57
C ASP A 84 -2.63 -0.95 -3.59
N ILE A 85 -3.09 -0.47 -4.73
CA ILE A 85 -3.47 0.93 -4.93
C ILE A 85 -4.98 1.11 -5.16
N VAL A 86 -5.74 0.03 -5.11
CA VAL A 86 -7.17 0.03 -5.44
C VAL A 86 -7.97 1.00 -4.57
N PRO A 87 -7.84 1.02 -3.23
CA PRO A 87 -8.60 1.95 -2.42
C PRO A 87 -8.25 3.43 -2.68
N LEU A 88 -7.01 3.72 -3.10
CA LEU A 88 -6.58 5.07 -3.45
C LEU A 88 -7.22 5.56 -4.77
N LEU A 89 -7.35 4.66 -5.74
CA LEU A 89 -7.92 4.97 -7.06
C LEU A 89 -9.46 4.90 -7.06
N ALA A 90 -10.02 4.02 -6.24
CA ALA A 90 -11.46 3.79 -6.11
C ALA A 90 -11.86 3.82 -4.62
N PRO A 91 -12.05 5.01 -4.03
CA PRO A 91 -12.41 5.16 -2.63
C PRO A 91 -13.63 4.33 -2.24
N GLY A 92 -13.56 3.67 -1.08
CA GLY A 92 -14.57 2.74 -0.61
C GLY A 92 -14.44 1.30 -1.14
N SER A 93 -13.52 1.03 -2.06
CA SER A 93 -13.21 -0.33 -2.49
C SER A 93 -12.43 -1.11 -1.42
N ARG A 94 -12.62 -2.43 -1.42
CA ARG A 94 -11.80 -3.32 -0.56
C ARG A 94 -10.39 -3.43 -1.11
N GLY A 95 -9.41 -3.15 -0.25
CA GLY A 95 -8.00 -3.38 -0.54
C GLY A 95 -7.51 -4.75 -0.08
N LEU A 96 -6.21 -4.96 -0.25
CA LEU A 96 -5.52 -6.18 0.18
C LEU A 96 -5.77 -6.50 1.67
N LEU A 97 -5.64 -5.52 2.56
CA LEU A 97 -5.77 -5.72 4.00
C LEU A 97 -7.20 -6.08 4.41
N ASP A 98 -8.21 -5.49 3.77
CA ASP A 98 -9.61 -5.85 3.97
C ASP A 98 -9.89 -7.28 3.51
N SER A 99 -9.33 -7.66 2.36
CA SER A 99 -9.46 -9.01 1.81
C SER A 99 -8.82 -10.05 2.72
N LEU A 100 -7.62 -9.77 3.24
CA LEU A 100 -6.95 -10.65 4.21
C LEU A 100 -7.73 -10.76 5.53
N ALA A 101 -8.30 -9.66 6.03
CA ALA A 101 -9.14 -9.68 7.23
C ALA A 101 -10.40 -10.53 7.03
N ALA A 102 -11.05 -10.39 5.88
CA ALA A 102 -12.22 -11.19 5.52
C ALA A 102 -11.88 -12.70 5.40
N LEU A 103 -10.73 -13.03 4.79
CA LEU A 103 -10.25 -14.42 4.73
C LEU A 103 -10.01 -15.02 6.12
N LEU A 104 -9.40 -14.28 7.03
CA LEU A 104 -9.19 -14.73 8.41
C LEU A 104 -10.51 -14.92 9.15
N TRP A 105 -11.47 -14.01 8.97
CA TRP A 105 -12.82 -14.14 9.51
C TRP A 105 -13.54 -15.39 8.96
N THR A 106 -13.52 -15.57 7.65
CA THR A 106 -14.12 -16.74 6.99
C THR A 106 -13.46 -18.04 7.43
N GLY A 107 -12.13 -18.01 7.66
CA GLY A 107 -11.37 -19.12 8.26
C GLY A 107 -11.63 -19.36 9.76
N GLY A 108 -12.56 -18.61 10.35
CA GLY A 108 -13.04 -18.81 11.72
C GLY A 108 -12.39 -17.92 12.77
N LEU A 109 -11.44 -17.04 12.44
CA LEU A 109 -10.83 -16.15 13.43
C LEU A 109 -11.89 -15.22 14.03
N ARG A 110 -12.11 -15.34 15.36
CA ARG A 110 -13.10 -14.50 16.10
C ARG A 110 -12.44 -13.63 17.16
N ARG A 111 -11.27 -14.04 17.63
CA ARG A 111 -10.51 -13.27 18.63
C ARG A 111 -9.02 -13.32 18.33
N PHE A 112 -8.37 -12.17 18.45
CA PHE A 112 -6.93 -12.02 18.39
C PHE A 112 -6.42 -11.22 19.60
N GLU A 113 -5.43 -11.78 20.30
CA GLU A 113 -4.73 -11.11 21.40
C GLU A 113 -3.23 -11.40 21.26
N GLY A 114 -2.40 -10.37 21.04
CA GLY A 114 -0.96 -10.53 20.93
C GLY A 114 -0.29 -9.52 20.02
N THR A 115 0.69 -9.94 19.23
CA THR A 115 1.49 -9.04 18.38
C THR A 115 1.20 -9.26 16.90
N LEU A 116 0.91 -8.19 16.19
CA LEU A 116 0.93 -8.14 14.73
C LEU A 116 2.34 -7.77 14.27
N TRP A 117 2.96 -8.66 13.52
CA TRP A 117 4.27 -8.47 12.91
C TRP A 117 4.13 -8.16 11.42
N ILE A 118 4.89 -7.19 10.92
CA ILE A 118 5.09 -6.94 9.50
C ILE A 118 6.47 -7.46 9.11
N ASP A 119 6.53 -8.39 8.17
CA ASP A 119 7.80 -8.91 7.64
C ASP A 119 8.35 -7.96 6.57
N ARG A 120 9.48 -7.34 6.86
CA ARG A 120 10.19 -6.41 5.97
C ARG A 120 11.31 -7.09 5.19
N GLY A 121 11.46 -8.40 5.34
CA GLY A 121 12.61 -9.16 4.84
C GLY A 121 12.70 -9.31 3.32
N LEU A 122 11.66 -8.89 2.56
CA LEU A 122 11.65 -8.99 1.10
C LEU A 122 12.54 -7.94 0.44
N PHE A 123 12.59 -6.72 0.99
CA PHE A 123 13.40 -5.61 0.49
C PHE A 123 14.47 -5.21 1.53
N ALA A 124 15.55 -4.62 1.06
CA ALA A 124 16.44 -3.88 1.93
C ALA A 124 15.79 -2.56 2.32
N ASP A 125 16.13 -2.03 3.51
CA ASP A 125 15.79 -0.65 3.84
C ASP A 125 16.66 0.27 2.97
N GLU A 126 16.05 0.85 1.97
CA GLU A 126 16.70 1.83 1.10
C GLU A 126 16.11 3.22 1.40
N ALA A 127 17.03 4.20 1.48
CA ALA A 127 16.63 5.60 1.43
C ALA A 127 15.97 5.88 0.08
N PRO A 128 15.17 6.96 -0.02
CA PRO A 128 14.62 7.35 -1.32
C PRO A 128 15.70 7.37 -2.38
N PRO A 129 15.41 6.88 -3.60
CA PRO A 129 16.40 6.82 -4.67
C PRO A 129 17.01 8.21 -4.96
N PRO A 130 18.28 8.28 -5.34
CA PRO A 130 18.88 9.54 -5.78
C PRO A 130 18.07 10.19 -6.91
N GLY A 131 17.90 11.50 -6.82
CA GLY A 131 17.17 12.27 -7.86
C GLY A 131 15.68 12.47 -7.59
N TRP A 132 15.14 11.94 -6.50
CA TRP A 132 13.80 12.31 -6.06
C TRP A 132 13.83 13.74 -5.49
N ALA A 133 12.89 14.57 -5.96
CA ALA A 133 12.77 15.92 -5.45
C ALA A 133 12.15 15.93 -4.05
N HIS A 134 12.65 16.81 -3.20
CA HIS A 134 12.19 16.91 -1.80
C HIS A 134 10.70 17.22 -1.67
N ASP A 135 10.16 17.98 -2.59
CA ASP A 135 8.75 18.37 -2.67
C ASP A 135 7.83 17.26 -3.18
N ASP A 136 8.38 16.18 -3.75
CA ASP A 136 7.60 15.02 -4.18
C ASP A 136 7.16 14.12 -3.00
N PHE A 137 7.87 14.12 -1.89
CA PHE A 137 7.63 13.20 -0.77
C PHE A 137 6.26 13.36 -0.08
N GLY A 138 5.61 14.50 -0.24
CA GLY A 138 4.25 14.69 0.26
C GLY A 138 3.18 14.00 -0.57
N TYR A 139 3.45 13.73 -1.84
CA TYR A 139 2.48 13.16 -2.77
C TYR A 139 2.50 11.63 -2.75
N SER A 140 1.37 11.02 -3.11
CA SER A 140 1.26 9.55 -3.16
C SER A 140 2.27 8.88 -4.08
N PHE A 141 2.67 9.53 -5.18
CA PHE A 141 3.68 8.99 -6.08
C PHE A 141 5.12 9.05 -5.50
N GLY A 142 5.35 9.88 -4.48
CA GLY A 142 6.58 9.97 -3.70
C GLY A 142 6.54 9.18 -2.39
N ALA A 143 5.58 8.27 -2.22
CA ALA A 143 5.45 7.48 -1.01
C ALA A 143 6.66 6.55 -0.80
N PRO A 144 7.11 6.36 0.46
CA PRO A 144 8.18 5.41 0.76
C PRO A 144 7.84 4.00 0.29
N LEU A 145 8.84 3.28 -0.21
CA LEU A 145 8.68 1.89 -0.65
C LEU A 145 8.97 0.94 0.50
N ASN A 146 8.10 -0.07 0.64
CA ASN A 146 8.30 -1.20 1.55
C ASN A 146 7.67 -2.45 0.92
N PRO A 147 7.92 -3.65 1.47
CA PRO A 147 7.30 -4.88 0.95
C PRO A 147 5.78 -4.92 1.01
N LEU A 148 5.16 -4.24 1.97
CA LEU A 148 3.71 -4.18 2.15
C LEU A 148 3.16 -2.83 1.64
N LEU A 149 3.01 -2.73 0.32
CA LEU A 149 2.48 -1.53 -0.32
C LEU A 149 0.94 -1.47 -0.20
N ALA A 150 0.45 -1.30 1.02
CA ALA A 150 -0.98 -1.19 1.27
C ALA A 150 -1.49 0.21 0.90
N ASN A 151 -2.55 0.29 0.09
CA ASN A 151 -3.12 1.54 -0.41
C ASN A 151 -2.07 2.47 -1.08
N GLY A 152 -1.04 1.87 -1.72
CA GLY A 152 0.07 2.62 -2.30
C GLY A 152 0.91 3.39 -1.28
N ASN A 153 0.91 2.99 -0.01
CA ASN A 153 1.52 3.70 1.12
C ASN A 153 1.07 5.17 1.22
N ALA A 154 -0.19 5.42 0.90
CA ALA A 154 -0.80 6.73 0.84
C ALA A 154 -2.20 6.72 1.47
N VAL A 155 -2.70 7.91 1.75
CA VAL A 155 -4.09 8.15 2.11
C VAL A 155 -4.70 9.13 1.11
N LEU A 156 -6.01 9.07 0.93
CA LEU A 156 -6.76 10.08 0.19
C LEU A 156 -7.22 11.16 1.16
N VAL A 157 -6.61 12.33 1.10
CA VAL A 157 -7.06 13.49 1.86
C VAL A 157 -8.21 14.15 1.13
N THR A 158 -9.24 14.54 1.87
CA THR A 158 -10.37 15.33 1.42
C THR A 158 -10.39 16.64 2.19
N ALA A 159 -10.29 17.74 1.48
CA ALA A 159 -10.53 19.09 1.99
C ALA A 159 -11.89 19.56 1.49
N ARG A 160 -12.79 19.89 2.42
CA ARG A 160 -14.16 20.34 2.13
C ARG A 160 -14.39 21.72 2.70
N GLU A 161 -14.91 22.61 1.87
CA GLU A 161 -15.33 23.92 2.33
C GLU A 161 -16.83 23.93 2.66
N GLU A 162 -17.16 24.42 3.86
CA GLU A 162 -18.53 24.65 4.32
C GLU A 162 -18.56 25.92 5.18
N GLY A 163 -19.40 26.88 4.80
CA GLY A 163 -19.63 28.10 5.59
C GLY A 163 -18.38 28.96 5.82
N GLY A 164 -17.45 29.02 4.88
CA GLY A 164 -16.21 29.79 4.97
C GLY A 164 -15.07 29.07 5.69
N ARG A 165 -15.26 27.81 6.08
CA ARG A 165 -14.25 26.99 6.76
C ARG A 165 -13.88 25.77 5.94
N VAL A 166 -12.61 25.40 5.97
CA VAL A 166 -12.14 24.16 5.37
C VAL A 166 -11.97 23.10 6.46
N SER A 167 -12.60 21.95 6.25
CA SER A 167 -12.40 20.76 7.06
C SER A 167 -11.52 19.76 6.32
N LEU A 168 -10.62 19.08 7.04
CA LEU A 168 -9.73 18.05 6.51
C LEU A 168 -10.11 16.70 7.08
N SER A 169 -10.16 15.70 6.21
CA SER A 169 -10.30 14.29 6.57
C SER A 169 -9.44 13.44 5.66
N PHE A 170 -9.20 12.18 6.03
CA PHE A 170 -8.47 11.24 5.18
C PHE A 170 -8.97 9.82 5.34
N GLU A 171 -8.76 9.02 4.30
CA GLU A 171 -9.06 7.59 4.27
C GLU A 171 -7.92 6.81 3.58
N PRO A 172 -7.60 5.57 4.04
CA PRO A 172 -8.18 4.91 5.23
C PRO A 172 -7.82 5.64 6.52
N SER A 173 -8.78 5.71 7.46
CA SER A 173 -8.55 6.24 8.79
C SER A 173 -7.73 5.27 9.65
N GLY A 174 -7.17 5.77 10.77
CA GLY A 174 -6.45 4.94 11.75
C GLY A 174 -4.92 4.95 11.60
N SER A 175 -4.36 5.57 10.58
CA SER A 175 -2.94 5.94 10.60
C SER A 175 -2.73 7.11 11.57
N SER A 176 -1.52 7.18 12.14
CA SER A 176 -1.14 8.28 13.07
C SER A 176 -0.74 9.56 12.33
N LEU A 177 -1.35 9.83 11.19
CA LEU A 177 -1.13 11.04 10.40
C LEU A 177 -1.79 12.25 11.08
N ASP A 178 -1.02 13.30 11.30
CA ASP A 178 -1.47 14.60 11.77
C ASP A 178 -1.58 15.55 10.58
N LEU A 179 -2.81 15.85 10.15
CA LEU A 179 -3.07 16.79 9.06
C LEU A 179 -3.21 18.21 9.60
N ARG A 180 -2.48 19.17 8.99
CA ARG A 180 -2.57 20.59 9.32
C ARG A 180 -2.91 21.42 8.11
N ASP A 181 -3.87 22.33 8.30
CA ASP A 181 -4.07 23.44 7.39
C ASP A 181 -2.97 24.48 7.62
N ALA A 182 -2.09 24.65 6.63
CA ALA A 182 -0.98 25.59 6.65
C ALA A 182 -1.22 26.80 5.72
N GLY A 183 -2.48 27.03 5.32
CA GLY A 183 -2.88 28.14 4.46
C GLY A 183 -3.70 27.70 3.25
N ILE A 184 -4.75 26.91 3.50
CA ILE A 184 -5.73 26.58 2.46
C ILE A 184 -6.69 27.76 2.28
N LEU A 185 -6.72 28.30 1.09
CA LEU A 185 -7.60 29.40 0.73
C LEU A 185 -8.96 28.92 0.27
N VAL A 186 -9.99 29.73 0.50
CA VAL A 186 -11.33 29.52 -0.07
C VAL A 186 -11.44 30.36 -1.34
N GLY A 187 -11.54 29.70 -2.48
CA GLY A 187 -11.69 30.33 -3.79
C GLY A 187 -13.14 30.56 -4.19
N PRO A 188 -13.37 31.22 -5.35
CA PRO A 188 -14.69 31.38 -5.94
C PRO A 188 -15.39 30.03 -6.18
N PRO A 189 -16.74 29.98 -6.20
CA PRO A 189 -17.47 28.79 -6.59
C PRO A 189 -17.12 28.35 -8.01
N GLY A 190 -16.92 27.04 -8.22
CA GLY A 190 -16.62 26.46 -9.54
C GLY A 190 -15.18 26.61 -10.00
N GLU A 191 -14.31 27.25 -9.24
CA GLU A 191 -12.88 27.27 -9.53
C GLU A 191 -12.25 25.88 -9.32
N SER A 192 -11.18 25.58 -10.08
CA SER A 192 -10.43 24.36 -9.90
C SER A 192 -9.60 24.43 -8.62
N GLY A 193 -9.95 23.59 -7.64
CA GLY A 193 -9.20 23.50 -6.39
C GLY A 193 -7.95 22.62 -6.51
N TRP A 194 -7.00 22.86 -5.62
CA TRP A 194 -5.75 22.10 -5.55
C TRP A 194 -5.23 22.06 -4.11
N LEU A 195 -4.43 21.02 -3.78
CA LEU A 195 -3.74 20.86 -2.51
C LEU A 195 -2.27 20.51 -2.76
N ILE A 196 -1.38 21.15 -2.02
CA ILE A 196 0.05 20.87 -1.99
C ILE A 196 0.38 20.29 -0.61
N PRO A 197 0.77 19.03 -0.53
CA PRO A 197 1.21 18.41 0.72
C PRO A 197 2.69 18.69 0.98
N ARG A 198 3.05 18.94 2.24
CA ARG A 198 4.42 19.10 2.70
C ARG A 198 4.64 18.34 4.01
N TRP A 199 5.53 17.38 4.01
CA TRP A 199 5.95 16.68 5.22
C TRP A 199 6.81 17.56 6.12
N ILE A 200 6.53 17.53 7.43
CA ILE A 200 7.47 18.01 8.44
C ILE A 200 8.37 16.83 8.83
N PHE A 201 9.58 16.79 8.30
CA PHE A 201 10.51 15.68 8.49
C PHE A 201 10.76 15.37 9.97
N GLY A 202 10.89 14.09 10.29
CA GLY A 202 11.04 13.61 11.67
C GLY A 202 9.76 13.66 12.51
N THR A 203 8.61 14.00 11.89
CA THR A 203 7.30 14.01 12.54
C THR A 203 6.29 13.18 11.76
N ARG A 204 5.06 13.10 12.26
CA ARG A 204 3.90 12.53 11.56
C ARG A 204 2.96 13.61 11.01
N THR A 205 3.45 14.84 10.92
CA THR A 205 2.67 15.99 10.49
C THR A 205 2.82 16.22 9.00
N LEU A 206 1.70 16.30 8.31
CA LEU A 206 1.57 16.73 6.93
C LEU A 206 0.84 18.07 6.90
N GLU A 207 1.53 19.09 6.45
CA GLU A 207 0.94 20.40 6.19
C GLU A 207 0.36 20.45 4.79
N LEU A 208 -0.79 21.11 4.68
CA LEU A 208 -1.48 21.32 3.41
C LEU A 208 -1.67 22.81 3.16
N THR A 209 -1.25 23.24 1.99
CA THR A 209 -1.62 24.53 1.44
C THR A 209 -2.45 24.30 0.19
N GLY A 210 -3.14 25.31 -0.31
CA GLY A 210 -3.92 25.13 -1.52
C GLY A 210 -5.11 26.06 -1.64
N LEU A 211 -6.06 25.62 -2.49
CA LEU A 211 -7.31 26.33 -2.72
C LEU A 211 -8.45 25.33 -2.79
N VAL A 212 -9.50 25.57 -2.01
CA VAL A 212 -10.77 24.84 -2.08
C VAL A 212 -11.85 25.81 -2.54
N PRO A 213 -12.58 25.52 -3.63
CA PRO A 213 -13.65 26.38 -4.08
C PRO A 213 -14.80 26.44 -3.06
N ARG A 214 -15.46 27.55 -2.95
CA ARG A 214 -16.61 27.75 -2.04
C ARG A 214 -17.70 26.70 -2.32
N GLY A 215 -18.15 26.01 -1.27
CA GLY A 215 -19.09 24.88 -1.34
C GLY A 215 -18.50 23.62 -1.99
N GLY A 216 -17.20 23.62 -2.27
CA GLY A 216 -16.53 22.54 -3.01
C GLY A 216 -15.73 21.58 -2.14
N THR A 217 -15.17 20.61 -2.83
CA THR A 217 -14.33 19.58 -2.23
C THR A 217 -13.13 19.30 -3.12
N VAL A 218 -11.94 19.24 -2.53
CA VAL A 218 -10.71 18.84 -3.23
C VAL A 218 -10.16 17.57 -2.58
N ARG A 219 -9.74 16.63 -3.42
CA ARG A 219 -9.13 15.38 -2.98
C ARG A 219 -7.70 15.27 -3.49
N ARG A 220 -6.82 14.75 -2.64
CA ARG A 220 -5.42 14.53 -2.99
C ARG A 220 -4.88 13.27 -2.32
N GLY A 221 -4.26 12.39 -3.11
CA GLY A 221 -3.46 11.29 -2.58
C GLY A 221 -2.17 11.83 -1.97
N VAL A 222 -1.94 11.53 -0.70
CA VAL A 222 -0.74 11.95 0.03
C VAL A 222 -0.05 10.75 0.65
N ALA A 223 1.28 10.76 0.64
CA ALA A 223 2.09 9.70 1.20
C ALA A 223 1.94 9.62 2.74
N VAL A 224 2.11 8.44 3.32
CA VAL A 224 2.33 8.29 4.76
C VAL A 224 3.83 8.16 5.04
N SER A 225 4.31 8.80 6.11
CA SER A 225 5.74 8.79 6.45
C SER A 225 6.22 7.47 7.04
N ASP A 226 5.31 6.70 7.64
CA ASP A 226 5.57 5.39 8.26
C ASP A 226 4.54 4.39 7.71
N PRO A 227 4.79 3.82 6.51
CA PRO A 227 3.84 2.95 5.85
C PRO A 227 3.62 1.62 6.58
N ASP A 228 4.63 1.09 7.27
CA ASP A 228 4.49 -0.16 8.01
C ASP A 228 3.54 0.00 9.21
N SER A 229 3.71 1.05 9.99
CA SER A 229 2.78 1.37 11.09
C SER A 229 1.37 1.68 10.59
N ALA A 230 1.25 2.39 9.47
CA ALA A 230 -0.05 2.68 8.86
C ALA A 230 -0.75 1.40 8.40
N ALA A 231 -0.04 0.53 7.67
CA ALA A 231 -0.58 -0.75 7.21
C ALA A 231 -1.01 -1.65 8.38
N ALA A 232 -0.20 -1.71 9.46
CA ALA A 232 -0.58 -2.45 10.65
C ALA A 232 -1.86 -1.92 11.30
N ALA A 233 -1.98 -0.60 11.44
CA ALA A 233 -3.18 0.04 11.98
C ALA A 233 -4.41 -0.23 11.10
N TRP A 234 -4.28 -0.11 9.79
CA TRP A 234 -5.35 -0.41 8.82
C TRP A 234 -5.77 -1.88 8.88
N PHE A 235 -4.82 -2.81 8.97
CA PHE A 235 -5.14 -4.23 9.08
C PHE A 235 -5.87 -4.57 10.38
N LEU A 236 -5.42 -4.05 11.53
CA LEU A 236 -6.13 -4.22 12.80
C LEU A 236 -7.53 -3.60 12.76
N ALA A 237 -7.70 -2.47 12.08
CA ALA A 237 -9.01 -1.87 11.86
C ALA A 237 -9.88 -2.74 10.94
N ALA A 238 -9.32 -3.32 9.89
CA ALA A 238 -10.02 -4.25 9.00
C ALA A 238 -10.49 -5.51 9.76
N LEU A 239 -9.65 -6.10 10.59
CA LEU A 239 -10.04 -7.23 11.45
C LEU A 239 -11.24 -6.87 12.34
N ARG A 240 -11.24 -5.68 12.96
CA ARG A 240 -12.36 -5.23 13.79
C ARG A 240 -13.63 -5.01 12.98
N ARG A 241 -13.53 -4.43 11.77
CA ARG A 241 -14.69 -4.25 10.85
C ARG A 241 -15.30 -5.57 10.44
N GLU A 242 -14.50 -6.59 10.22
CA GLU A 242 -14.98 -7.96 9.93
C GLU A 242 -15.57 -8.66 11.20
N GLY A 243 -15.44 -8.08 12.39
CA GLY A 243 -16.01 -8.63 13.63
C GLY A 243 -15.03 -9.44 14.48
N VAL A 244 -13.73 -9.39 14.18
CA VAL A 244 -12.72 -10.01 15.06
C VAL A 244 -12.54 -9.15 16.32
N ASP A 245 -12.70 -9.78 17.50
CA ASP A 245 -12.41 -9.16 18.79
C ASP A 245 -10.89 -9.02 18.99
N VAL A 246 -10.34 -7.87 18.61
CA VAL A 246 -8.90 -7.57 18.70
C VAL A 246 -8.59 -6.96 20.06
N LYS A 247 -7.97 -7.75 20.94
CA LYS A 247 -7.57 -7.36 22.31
C LYS A 247 -6.07 -7.10 22.38
N LYS A 248 -5.67 -5.99 23.02
CA LYS A 248 -4.26 -5.70 23.38
C LYS A 248 -3.27 -6.01 22.24
N ALA A 249 -3.61 -5.64 21.00
CA ALA A 249 -2.73 -5.88 19.89
C ALA A 249 -1.54 -4.92 19.93
N ALA A 250 -0.34 -5.45 20.10
CA ALA A 250 0.91 -4.75 19.84
C ALA A 250 1.23 -4.82 18.35
N VAL A 251 2.07 -3.91 17.89
CA VAL A 251 2.60 -3.91 16.51
C VAL A 251 4.12 -3.96 16.58
N ALA A 252 4.72 -4.80 15.76
CA ALA A 252 6.17 -4.93 15.65
C ALA A 252 6.57 -5.20 14.20
N MET A 253 7.84 -4.89 13.88
CA MET A 253 8.41 -5.06 12.55
C MET A 253 9.51 -6.11 12.61
N LEU A 254 9.51 -7.06 11.68
CA LEU A 254 10.69 -7.88 11.45
C LEU A 254 11.73 -7.06 10.68
N PRO A 255 13.03 -7.35 10.87
CA PRO A 255 14.09 -6.61 10.19
C PRO A 255 13.92 -6.63 8.67
N ALA A 256 14.32 -5.54 8.01
CA ALA A 256 14.44 -5.50 6.56
C ALA A 256 15.46 -6.53 6.06
N GLY A 257 15.27 -7.00 4.83
CA GLY A 257 16.22 -7.85 4.15
C GLY A 257 17.55 -7.13 3.96
N ARG A 258 18.65 -7.86 4.05
CA ARG A 258 19.93 -7.34 3.55
C ARG A 258 19.84 -7.39 2.03
N GLY A 259 19.99 -6.25 1.36
CA GLY A 259 19.95 -6.17 -0.10
C GLY A 259 20.78 -7.29 -0.72
N SER A 260 20.15 -8.10 -1.55
CA SER A 260 20.80 -9.23 -2.20
C SER A 260 21.68 -8.75 -3.35
N GLY A 261 22.83 -8.15 -3.03
CA GLY A 261 23.95 -8.11 -3.96
C GLY A 261 24.65 -9.49 -4.10
N GLY A 262 24.01 -10.57 -3.65
CA GLY A 262 24.56 -11.93 -3.66
C GLY A 262 23.46 -12.97 -3.73
N ARG A 263 23.56 -13.82 -4.74
CA ARG A 263 22.74 -15.01 -4.89
C ARG A 263 22.80 -15.86 -3.61
N GLY A 264 21.67 -16.11 -2.99
CA GLY A 264 21.44 -17.39 -2.32
C GLY A 264 21.73 -17.56 -0.85
N GLU A 265 21.68 -16.55 0.03
CA GLU A 265 21.57 -16.82 1.46
C GLU A 265 20.13 -16.65 1.95
N LYS A 266 19.50 -17.78 2.29
CA LYS A 266 18.26 -17.79 3.07
C LYS A 266 18.53 -17.06 4.40
N PRO A 267 17.69 -16.11 4.84
CA PRO A 267 17.89 -15.41 6.10
C PRO A 267 17.95 -16.42 7.26
N ARG A 268 19.07 -16.49 7.94
CA ARG A 268 19.36 -17.44 9.04
C ARG A 268 18.57 -17.19 10.33
N ASN A 269 17.76 -16.15 10.41
CA ASN A 269 16.93 -15.81 11.58
C ASN A 269 15.44 -15.66 11.23
N ARG A 270 14.90 -16.51 10.36
CA ARG A 270 13.45 -16.74 10.36
C ARG A 270 13.11 -17.44 11.66
N PRO A 271 12.14 -16.91 12.46
CA PRO A 271 11.61 -17.72 13.55
C PRO A 271 11.15 -19.04 12.94
N PRO A 272 11.43 -20.19 13.59
CA PRO A 272 11.08 -21.48 13.03
C PRO A 272 9.58 -21.50 12.74
N ALA A 273 9.23 -21.99 11.56
CA ALA A 273 7.85 -22.21 11.15
C ALA A 273 7.25 -23.32 12.04
N THR A 274 6.80 -22.95 13.23
CA THR A 274 6.08 -23.84 14.12
C THR A 274 4.61 -23.49 14.03
N GLY A 275 3.89 -24.30 13.24
CA GLY A 275 2.44 -24.27 13.15
C GLY A 275 1.90 -23.23 12.19
N THR A 276 2.08 -23.46 10.90
CA THR A 276 1.28 -22.77 9.86
C THR A 276 -0.17 -23.18 10.08
N ILE A 277 -1.01 -22.26 10.54
CA ILE A 277 -2.45 -22.42 10.40
C ILE A 277 -2.73 -22.06 8.94
N ALA A 278 -2.80 -23.05 8.08
CA ALA A 278 -3.38 -22.87 6.76
C ALA A 278 -4.86 -22.59 6.97
N PHE A 279 -5.26 -21.35 6.86
CA PHE A 279 -6.63 -20.99 6.58
C PHE A 279 -6.82 -21.29 5.09
N GLY A 280 -7.48 -22.39 4.75
CA GLY A 280 -7.71 -22.96 3.41
C GLY A 280 -7.08 -22.28 2.21
N ASP A 281 -6.82 -22.99 1.15
CA ASP A 281 -6.41 -22.36 -0.11
C ASP A 281 -7.36 -21.22 -0.42
N PRO A 282 -6.86 -20.01 -0.72
CA PRO A 282 -7.73 -18.90 -1.08
C PRO A 282 -8.57 -19.37 -2.27
N PRO A 283 -9.90 -19.15 -2.24
CA PRO A 283 -10.68 -19.30 -3.46
C PRO A 283 -9.99 -18.43 -4.51
N ALA A 284 -9.76 -18.95 -5.69
CA ALA A 284 -9.25 -18.20 -6.81
C ALA A 284 -10.05 -16.90 -6.87
N VAL A 285 -9.39 -15.78 -6.61
CA VAL A 285 -10.04 -14.47 -6.73
C VAL A 285 -10.21 -14.27 -8.23
N GLU A 286 -11.35 -14.70 -8.74
CA GLU A 286 -11.78 -14.38 -10.09
C GLU A 286 -11.87 -12.85 -10.17
N GLY A 287 -11.07 -12.24 -10.99
CA GLY A 287 -11.15 -10.82 -11.28
C GLY A 287 -9.82 -10.07 -11.51
N TRP A 288 -8.68 -10.69 -11.35
CA TRP A 288 -7.40 -10.09 -11.73
C TRP A 288 -6.85 -10.78 -12.96
N SER A 289 -7.51 -10.57 -14.12
CA SER A 289 -6.83 -10.71 -15.40
C SER A 289 -5.96 -9.48 -15.60
N ALA A 290 -4.67 -9.70 -15.80
CA ALA A 290 -3.76 -8.67 -16.27
C ALA A 290 -4.33 -8.05 -17.55
N VAL A 291 -4.57 -6.75 -17.54
CA VAL A 291 -4.78 -5.93 -18.74
C VAL A 291 -3.42 -5.50 -19.25
#